data_7192873eed64ae0ba6b21f29f9c78787
#
_entry.id   7192873eed64ae0ba6b21f29f9c78787
#
_cell.length_a   1.000
_cell.length_b   1.000
_cell.length_c   1.000
_cell.angle_alpha   90.00
_cell.angle_beta   90.00
_cell.angle_gamma   90.00
#
_symmetry.space_group_name_H-M   'P 1'
#
loop_
_entity.id
_entity.type
_entity.pdbx_description
1 polymer ?
#
loop_
_entity_poly.entity_id
_entity_poly.type
_entity_poly.pdbx_seq_one_letter_code
_entity_poly.pdbx_strand_id
1 'polypeptide(L)'
;MLKSLYGLKQAPKQWHEKFEKTLTSVGFVVNEADKCVYYRHGGGEGVVLCLYVDDILIFGTSLKVIDEVKSFLSQCFEMKDLGEADVILNIKLLRDENNGITLVQFHYVEKVLSRFGYADCKSSPTLYDSSVLL
;
A
#
# COMPACT_ATOMS: atom_id res chain seq x y z
N MET A 1 -4.45 19.00 23.70
CA MET A 1 -4.15 17.71 23.08
C MET A 1 -2.65 17.66 22.81
N LEU A 2 -1.90 16.82 23.53
CA LEU A 2 -0.46 16.68 23.32
C LEU A 2 -0.26 15.98 21.96
N LYS A 3 0.39 16.65 21.02
CA LYS A 3 0.82 16.03 19.75
C LYS A 3 2.03 15.16 20.06
N SER A 4 2.05 13.89 19.62
CA SER A 4 3.25 13.08 19.68
C SER A 4 4.28 13.63 18.70
N LEU A 5 5.53 13.76 19.14
CA LEU A 5 6.62 14.23 18.31
C LEU A 5 7.08 13.10 17.39
N TYR A 6 7.26 13.42 16.12
CA TYR A 6 7.84 12.50 15.12
C TYR A 6 9.25 12.06 15.59
N GLY A 7 9.51 10.75 15.49
CA GLY A 7 10.81 10.18 15.91
C GLY A 7 10.83 9.55 17.30
N LEU A 8 9.81 9.72 18.14
CA LEU A 8 9.69 8.96 19.38
C LEU A 8 9.17 7.55 19.11
N LYS A 9 9.71 6.55 19.78
CA LYS A 9 9.30 5.12 19.65
C LYS A 9 7.79 4.88 19.83
N GLN A 10 7.12 5.74 20.59
CA GLN A 10 5.68 5.64 20.88
C GLN A 10 4.78 6.34 19.83
N ALA A 11 5.34 7.23 19.01
CA ALA A 11 4.55 8.01 18.05
C ALA A 11 3.82 7.13 17.01
N PRO A 12 4.45 6.13 16.39
CA PRO A 12 3.77 5.24 15.44
C PRO A 12 2.61 4.47 16.09
N LYS A 13 2.80 3.97 17.31
CA LYS A 13 1.76 3.25 18.04
C LYS A 13 0.55 4.14 18.36
N GLN A 14 0.79 5.35 18.88
CA GLN A 14 -0.28 6.29 19.19
C GLN A 14 -1.04 6.73 17.94
N TRP A 15 -0.33 6.91 16.83
CA TRP A 15 -0.94 7.24 15.55
C TRP A 15 -1.84 6.09 15.06
N HIS A 16 -1.33 4.86 15.08
CA HIS A 16 -2.09 3.67 14.70
C HIS A 16 -3.35 3.49 15.55
N GLU A 17 -3.25 3.63 16.88
CA GLU A 17 -4.40 3.54 17.78
C GLU A 17 -5.45 4.63 17.49
N LYS A 18 -5.01 5.85 17.19
CA LYS A 18 -5.91 6.94 16.81
C LYS A 18 -6.60 6.63 15.47
N PHE A 19 -5.84 6.14 14.49
CA PHE A 19 -6.35 5.79 13.18
C PHE A 19 -7.40 4.68 13.27
N GLU A 20 -7.09 3.59 13.97
CA GLU A 20 -8.01 2.48 14.20
C GLU A 20 -9.30 2.94 14.88
N LYS A 21 -9.21 3.71 15.97
CA LYS A 21 -10.39 4.26 16.66
C LYS A 21 -11.23 5.13 15.74
N THR A 22 -10.62 5.93 14.91
CA THR A 22 -11.32 6.80 13.96
C THR A 22 -12.07 5.98 12.91
N LEU A 23 -11.42 4.98 12.32
CA LEU A 23 -12.04 4.12 11.31
C LEU A 23 -13.17 3.26 11.89
N THR A 24 -12.96 2.65 13.06
CA THR A 24 -13.96 1.81 13.69
C THR A 24 -15.20 2.60 14.12
N SER A 25 -15.05 3.90 14.45
CA SER A 25 -16.18 4.77 14.77
C SER A 25 -17.14 5.01 13.60
N VAL A 26 -16.70 4.80 12.36
CA VAL A 26 -17.51 4.95 11.14
C VAL A 26 -17.78 3.62 10.44
N GLY A 27 -17.66 2.51 11.18
CA GLY A 27 -18.09 1.20 10.75
C GLY A 27 -17.06 0.38 9.99
N PHE A 28 -15.78 0.77 9.98
CA PHE A 28 -14.74 -0.11 9.50
C PHE A 28 -14.43 -1.22 10.49
N VAL A 29 -14.12 -2.38 9.96
CA VAL A 29 -13.70 -3.56 10.72
C VAL A 29 -12.21 -3.81 10.44
N VAL A 30 -11.46 -4.11 11.50
CA VAL A 30 -10.05 -4.49 11.39
C VAL A 30 -9.95 -5.92 10.92
N ASN A 31 -9.09 -6.21 9.96
CA ASN A 31 -8.85 -7.57 9.52
C ASN A 31 -8.11 -8.37 10.61
N GLU A 32 -8.55 -9.61 10.86
CA GLU A 32 -7.94 -10.45 11.89
C GLU A 32 -6.55 -10.93 11.53
N ALA A 33 -6.31 -11.21 10.24
CA ALA A 33 -5.02 -11.70 9.74
C ALA A 33 -3.97 -10.59 9.62
N ASP A 34 -4.39 -9.36 9.32
CA ASP A 34 -3.49 -8.20 9.19
C ASP A 34 -4.16 -6.95 9.79
N LYS A 35 -3.61 -6.47 10.89
CA LYS A 35 -4.13 -5.30 11.62
C LYS A 35 -3.94 -3.96 10.89
N CYS A 36 -3.21 -3.96 9.78
CA CYS A 36 -3.06 -2.80 8.91
C CYS A 36 -4.13 -2.74 7.81
N VAL A 37 -5.00 -3.75 7.72
CA VAL A 37 -6.09 -3.83 6.75
C VAL A 37 -7.43 -3.59 7.44
N TYR A 38 -8.19 -2.64 6.90
CA TYR A 38 -9.51 -2.25 7.38
C TYR A 38 -10.51 -2.38 6.23
N TYR A 39 -11.70 -2.84 6.52
CA TYR A 39 -12.74 -2.95 5.49
C TYR A 39 -14.09 -2.51 6.00
N ARG A 40 -14.92 -2.02 5.09
CA ARG A 40 -16.32 -1.71 5.33
C ARG A 40 -17.14 -2.15 4.13
N HIS A 41 -18.23 -2.81 4.37
CA HIS A 41 -19.18 -3.26 3.35
C HIS A 41 -20.59 -2.89 3.77
N GLY A 42 -21.38 -2.38 2.84
CA GLY A 42 -22.79 -2.04 3.06
C GLY A 42 -23.43 -1.45 1.83
N GLY A 43 -24.74 -1.70 1.65
CA GLY A 43 -25.52 -1.13 0.53
C GLY A 43 -25.07 -1.57 -0.87
N GLY A 44 -24.41 -2.73 -1.00
CA GLY A 44 -23.86 -3.20 -2.29
C GLY A 44 -22.50 -2.61 -2.64
N GLU A 45 -21.96 -1.71 -1.82
CA GLU A 45 -20.63 -1.12 -1.98
C GLU A 45 -19.67 -1.62 -0.91
N GLY A 46 -18.40 -1.71 -1.26
CA GLY A 46 -17.34 -2.11 -0.34
C GLY A 46 -16.10 -1.24 -0.49
N VAL A 47 -15.37 -1.07 0.60
CA VAL A 47 -14.10 -0.36 0.61
C VAL A 47 -13.11 -1.07 1.52
N VAL A 48 -11.86 -1.17 1.08
CA VAL A 48 -10.73 -1.70 1.83
C VAL A 48 -9.66 -0.63 1.92
N LEU A 49 -9.13 -0.45 3.12
CA LEU A 49 -8.00 0.43 3.42
C LEU A 49 -6.82 -0.42 3.84
N CYS A 50 -5.67 -0.19 3.24
CA CYS A 50 -4.42 -0.81 3.66
C CYS A 50 -3.46 0.28 4.11
N LEU A 51 -3.08 0.22 5.38
CA LEU A 51 -2.14 1.15 5.98
C LEU A 51 -0.72 0.59 5.88
N TYR A 52 0.20 1.37 5.32
CA TYR A 52 1.60 1.01 5.25
C TYR A 52 2.47 2.20 5.64
N VAL A 53 3.00 2.17 6.86
CA VAL A 53 3.81 3.24 7.47
C VAL A 53 3.08 4.58 7.40
N ASP A 54 3.40 5.41 6.42
CA ASP A 54 2.82 6.75 6.21
C ASP A 54 1.82 6.79 5.04
N ASP A 55 1.71 5.69 4.28
CA ASP A 55 0.86 5.60 3.10
C ASP A 55 -0.43 4.83 3.39
N ILE A 56 -1.54 5.27 2.79
CA ILE A 56 -2.82 4.59 2.83
C ILE A 56 -3.27 4.29 1.40
N LEU A 57 -3.50 3.00 1.14
CA LEU A 57 -4.14 2.54 -0.08
C LEU A 57 -5.62 2.35 0.14
N ILE A 58 -6.42 2.87 -0.79
CA ILE A 58 -7.88 2.78 -0.75
C ILE A 58 -8.34 2.02 -1.98
N PHE A 59 -9.01 0.90 -1.75
CA PHE A 59 -9.67 0.11 -2.78
C PHE A 59 -11.17 0.17 -2.55
N GLY A 60 -11.95 0.52 -3.56
CA GLY A 60 -13.39 0.60 -3.46
C GLY A 60 -14.09 0.07 -4.71
N THR A 61 -15.31 -0.38 -4.54
CA THR A 61 -16.15 -0.87 -5.65
C THR A 61 -16.65 0.25 -6.58
N SER A 62 -16.61 1.50 -6.12
CA SER A 62 -16.95 2.68 -6.90
C SER A 62 -16.08 3.88 -6.52
N LEU A 63 -15.88 4.81 -7.45
CA LEU A 63 -15.16 6.06 -7.20
C LEU A 63 -15.85 6.88 -6.11
N LYS A 64 -17.17 6.85 -6.05
CA LYS A 64 -17.96 7.57 -5.06
C LYS A 64 -17.57 7.15 -3.63
N VAL A 65 -17.51 5.85 -3.34
CA VAL A 65 -17.16 5.37 -2.00
C VAL A 65 -15.70 5.67 -1.65
N ILE A 66 -14.81 5.69 -2.64
CA ILE A 66 -13.41 6.09 -2.47
C ILE A 66 -13.32 7.56 -2.08
N ASP A 67 -14.03 8.45 -2.79
CA ASP A 67 -14.03 9.91 -2.55
C ASP A 67 -14.66 10.26 -1.19
N GLU A 68 -15.71 9.56 -0.78
CA GLU A 68 -16.30 9.69 0.55
C GLU A 68 -15.28 9.37 1.65
N VAL A 69 -14.55 8.29 1.50
CA VAL A 69 -13.50 7.88 2.46
C VAL A 69 -12.35 8.85 2.47
N LYS A 70 -11.86 9.30 1.31
CA LYS A 70 -10.81 10.34 1.21
C LYS A 70 -11.23 11.63 1.91
N SER A 71 -12.45 12.08 1.67
CA SER A 71 -13.01 13.28 2.32
C SER A 71 -13.09 13.13 3.84
N PHE A 72 -13.54 11.98 4.32
CA PHE A 72 -13.59 11.68 5.74
C PHE A 72 -12.20 11.68 6.38
N LEU A 73 -11.23 10.98 5.75
CA LEU A 73 -9.86 10.91 6.26
C LEU A 73 -9.18 12.28 6.30
N SER A 74 -9.39 13.12 5.27
CA SER A 74 -8.86 14.48 5.21
C SER A 74 -9.42 15.41 6.28
N GLN A 75 -10.63 15.17 6.77
CA GLN A 75 -11.21 15.91 7.90
C GLN A 75 -10.61 15.48 9.25
N CYS A 76 -10.22 14.22 9.36
CA CYS A 76 -9.70 13.64 10.62
C CYS A 76 -8.18 13.76 10.77
N PHE A 77 -7.47 13.77 9.64
CA PHE A 77 -6.01 13.73 9.56
C PHE A 77 -5.49 14.72 8.52
N GLU A 78 -4.31 15.25 8.76
CA GLU A 78 -3.58 16.06 7.78
C GLU A 78 -2.96 15.10 6.75
N MET A 79 -3.60 14.99 5.58
CA MET A 79 -3.25 14.05 4.53
C MET A 79 -3.19 14.73 3.17
N LYS A 80 -2.34 14.20 2.30
CA LYS A 80 -2.26 14.58 0.90
C LYS A 80 -2.84 13.46 0.04
N ASP A 81 -3.80 13.78 -0.82
CA ASP A 81 -4.26 12.85 -1.84
C ASP A 81 -3.24 12.80 -2.98
N LEU A 82 -2.70 11.62 -3.24
CA LEU A 82 -1.72 11.36 -4.29
C LEU A 82 -2.37 10.88 -5.59
N GLY A 83 -3.70 10.77 -5.62
CA GLY A 83 -4.45 10.30 -6.78
C GLY A 83 -4.44 8.78 -6.92
N GLU A 84 -4.58 8.32 -8.15
CA GLU A 84 -4.57 6.91 -8.47
C GLU A 84 -3.16 6.32 -8.30
N ALA A 85 -3.07 5.19 -7.61
CA ALA A 85 -1.79 4.55 -7.35
C ALA A 85 -1.18 3.98 -8.63
N ASP A 86 0.06 4.38 -8.93
CA ASP A 86 0.87 3.91 -10.06
C ASP A 86 2.02 3.00 -9.56
N VAL A 87 2.71 3.41 -8.51
CA VAL A 87 3.78 2.64 -7.88
C VAL A 87 3.55 2.54 -6.39
N ILE A 88 3.57 1.34 -5.84
CA ILE A 88 3.41 1.05 -4.42
C ILE A 88 4.53 0.11 -3.98
N LEU A 89 5.29 0.48 -2.95
CA LEU A 89 6.37 -0.37 -2.40
C LEU A 89 7.38 -0.86 -3.48
N ASN A 90 7.70 0.00 -4.43
CA ASN A 90 8.51 -0.33 -5.60
C ASN A 90 7.88 -1.36 -6.56
N ILE A 91 6.58 -1.62 -6.43
CA ILE A 91 5.81 -2.42 -7.38
C ILE A 91 5.02 -1.45 -8.25
N LYS A 92 5.22 -1.51 -9.55
CA LYS A 92 4.47 -0.74 -10.54
C LYS A 92 3.18 -1.47 -10.89
N LEU A 93 2.09 -0.71 -10.92
CA LEU A 93 0.75 -1.18 -11.28
C LEU A 93 0.49 -0.84 -12.74
N LEU A 94 0.41 -1.85 -13.60
CA LEU A 94 0.00 -1.67 -14.99
C LEU A 94 -1.46 -2.07 -15.11
N ARG A 95 -2.30 -1.15 -15.60
CA ARG A 95 -3.72 -1.38 -15.85
C ARG A 95 -3.93 -1.63 -17.33
N ASP A 96 -4.72 -2.62 -17.66
CA ASP A 96 -5.15 -2.90 -19.02
C ASP A 96 -6.55 -2.34 -19.31
N GLU A 97 -6.96 -2.39 -20.58
CA GLU A 97 -8.26 -1.90 -21.05
C GLU A 97 -9.45 -2.69 -20.45
N ASN A 98 -9.21 -3.88 -19.92
CA ASN A 98 -10.22 -4.75 -19.30
C ASN A 98 -10.28 -4.59 -17.77
N ASN A 99 -9.69 -3.54 -17.21
CA ASN A 99 -9.53 -3.30 -15.77
C ASN A 99 -8.68 -4.38 -15.04
N GLY A 100 -7.88 -5.13 -15.78
CA GLY A 100 -6.87 -6.00 -15.21
C GLY A 100 -5.72 -5.20 -14.62
N ILE A 101 -5.11 -5.71 -13.56
CA ILE A 101 -3.94 -5.09 -12.91
C ILE A 101 -2.78 -6.09 -12.94
N THR A 102 -1.69 -5.67 -13.56
CA THR A 102 -0.43 -6.42 -13.56
C THR A 102 0.56 -5.74 -12.63
N LEU A 103 1.13 -6.52 -11.73
CA LEU A 103 2.16 -6.06 -10.79
C LEU A 103 3.54 -6.30 -11.39
N VAL A 104 4.37 -5.25 -11.48
CA VAL A 104 5.68 -5.30 -12.14
C VAL A 104 6.75 -4.68 -11.26
N GLN A 105 7.88 -5.37 -11.13
CA GLN A 105 9.04 -4.88 -10.36
C GLN A 105 10.29 -4.66 -11.24
N PHE A 106 10.14 -4.48 -12.52
CA PHE A 106 11.25 -4.38 -13.47
C PHE A 106 12.31 -3.36 -13.03
N HIS A 107 11.91 -2.13 -12.79
CA HIS A 107 12.83 -1.06 -12.39
C HIS A 107 13.51 -1.31 -11.03
N TYR A 108 12.85 -2.04 -10.14
CA TYR A 108 13.48 -2.44 -8.88
C TYR A 108 14.55 -3.49 -9.11
N VAL A 109 14.26 -4.50 -9.93
CA VAL A 109 15.23 -5.53 -10.34
C VAL A 109 16.43 -4.90 -11.02
N GLU A 110 16.21 -3.99 -11.99
CA GLU A 110 17.28 -3.26 -12.68
C GLU A 110 18.15 -2.46 -11.69
N LYS A 111 17.53 -1.79 -10.73
CA LYS A 111 18.24 -1.07 -9.67
C LYS A 111 19.10 -1.98 -8.81
N VAL A 112 18.59 -3.17 -8.45
CA VAL A 112 19.35 -4.17 -7.69
C VAL A 112 20.52 -4.67 -8.51
N LEU A 113 20.29 -5.09 -9.77
CA LEU A 113 21.34 -5.55 -10.66
C LEU A 113 22.43 -4.51 -10.85
N SER A 114 22.06 -3.27 -11.13
CA SER A 114 23.00 -2.17 -11.27
C SER A 114 23.83 -1.92 -10.00
N ARG A 115 23.19 -1.97 -8.83
CA ARG A 115 23.86 -1.79 -7.53
C ARG A 115 24.94 -2.84 -7.26
N PHE A 116 24.73 -4.05 -7.73
CA PHE A 116 25.68 -5.16 -7.57
C PHE A 116 26.58 -5.38 -8.79
N GLY A 117 26.54 -4.50 -9.80
CA GLY A 117 27.38 -4.60 -11.01
C GLY A 117 26.94 -5.67 -12.00
N TYR A 118 25.69 -6.11 -11.94
CA TYR A 118 25.13 -7.15 -12.83
C TYR A 118 24.14 -6.60 -13.85
N ALA A 119 24.18 -5.31 -14.15
CA ALA A 119 23.26 -4.68 -15.11
C ALA A 119 23.27 -5.36 -16.51
N ASP A 120 24.44 -5.83 -16.96
CA ASP A 120 24.66 -6.47 -18.26
C ASP A 120 24.77 -8.01 -18.16
N CYS A 121 24.31 -8.60 -17.07
CA CYS A 121 24.38 -10.05 -16.92
C CYS A 121 23.42 -10.76 -17.87
N LYS A 122 23.82 -11.97 -18.34
CA LYS A 122 22.92 -12.82 -19.09
C LYS A 122 21.82 -13.37 -18.21
N SER A 123 20.57 -13.39 -18.71
CA SER A 123 19.48 -14.05 -18.03
C SER A 123 19.69 -15.56 -18.01
N SER A 124 19.39 -16.20 -16.86
CA SER A 124 19.36 -17.65 -16.74
C SER A 124 17.91 -18.11 -16.48
N PRO A 125 17.43 -19.14 -17.19
CA PRO A 125 16.09 -19.66 -16.99
C PRO A 125 15.92 -20.44 -15.67
N THR A 126 17.04 -20.78 -15.00
CA THR A 126 17.04 -21.57 -13.76
C THR A 126 17.92 -20.91 -12.70
N LEU A 127 17.58 -21.10 -11.42
CA LEU A 127 18.40 -20.67 -10.29
C LEU A 127 19.70 -21.44 -10.13
N TYR A 128 19.79 -22.59 -10.77
CA TYR A 128 20.96 -23.47 -10.75
C TYR A 128 21.41 -23.78 -12.18
N ASP A 129 22.66 -23.50 -12.47
CA ASP A 129 23.29 -23.86 -13.73
C ASP A 129 24.30 -25.01 -13.44
N SER A 130 23.98 -26.22 -13.91
CA SER A 130 24.82 -27.40 -13.71
C SER A 130 26.16 -27.35 -14.45
N SER A 131 26.35 -26.38 -15.34
CA SER A 131 27.61 -26.16 -16.07
C SER A 131 28.61 -25.31 -15.28
N VAL A 132 28.18 -24.66 -14.23
CA VAL A 132 29.05 -23.87 -13.34
C VAL A 132 29.42 -24.71 -12.12
N LEU A 133 30.63 -25.21 -12.12
CA LEU A 133 31.24 -25.82 -10.92
C LEU A 133 31.58 -24.71 -9.92
N LEU A 134 31.05 -24.84 -8.70
CA LEU A 134 31.38 -23.98 -7.56
C LEU A 134 32.77 -24.32 -7.04
#